data_358936e5a26a7faa21999ce3648e4676
#
_entry.id   358936e5a26a7faa21999ce3648e4676
#
_cell.length_a   1.000
_cell.length_b   1.000
_cell.length_c   1.000
_cell.angle_alpha   90.00
_cell.angle_beta   90.00
_cell.angle_gamma   90.00
#
_symmetry.space_group_name_H-M   'P 1'
#
loop_
_entity.id
_entity.type
_entity.pdbx_description
1 polymer ?
#
loop_
_entity_poly.entity_id
_entity_poly.type
_entity_poly.pdbx_seq_one_letter_code
_entity_poly.pdbx_strand_id
1 'polypeptide(L)'
;MVYKTQYHYTIGIIFMLCVGGLKGVGSQFLNVPGSVNEIKYGTQNALIYFPENRMGRSSLSVSHNDWYGDFSVISVGIASPIFGGQGLLRFKYGGFENLELRDEVPSDDPLSFYSAFGLDVAGGFQFQFNDIQTAVLLRMVQLRIHTHSSSGLSGNISMLKPINRDWKIGFSLAHFGFMDSYINEEPALPVSGNLLVEHRTVFQELQNTFSFSGGFIPSLDNYIFSANNAVLWRHLNLSLASHITKNVTHVSGSISFLIGMYQVQYGFQLGDNQLGISQVLELIVLLP
;
A
#
# COMPACT_ATOMS: atom_id res chain seq x y z
N MET A 1 38.49 12.13 12.35
CA MET A 1 37.16 12.74 12.40
C MET A 1 36.57 13.07 11.02
N VAL A 2 37.16 12.60 9.92
CA VAL A 2 36.80 12.94 8.52
C VAL A 2 35.93 11.87 7.84
N TYR A 3 35.87 10.65 8.37
CA TYR A 3 35.13 9.54 7.73
C TYR A 3 33.60 9.52 7.94
N LYS A 4 33.07 10.27 8.91
CA LYS A 4 31.62 10.25 9.21
C LYS A 4 30.79 11.11 8.26
N THR A 5 31.37 12.07 7.58
CA THR A 5 30.66 13.01 6.70
C THR A 5 30.43 12.47 5.28
N GLN A 6 31.27 11.54 4.80
CA GLN A 6 31.16 11.00 3.46
C GLN A 6 29.93 10.07 3.25
N TYR A 7 29.50 9.34 4.28
CA TYR A 7 28.35 8.43 4.16
C TYR A 7 27.01 9.16 3.97
N HIS A 8 26.87 10.36 4.52
CA HIS A 8 25.64 11.14 4.38
C HIS A 8 25.43 11.68 2.95
N TYR A 9 26.52 12.04 2.26
CA TYR A 9 26.44 12.51 0.86
C TYR A 9 26.19 11.35 -0.11
N THR A 10 26.73 10.17 0.17
CA THR A 10 26.55 8.99 -0.69
C THR A 10 25.11 8.49 -0.66
N ILE A 11 24.46 8.48 0.51
CA ILE A 11 23.03 8.13 0.63
C ILE A 11 22.14 9.16 -0.07
N GLY A 12 22.45 10.46 0.06
CA GLY A 12 21.72 11.53 -0.65
C GLY A 12 21.84 11.45 -2.16
N ILE A 13 23.02 11.09 -2.69
CA ILE A 13 23.28 10.96 -4.13
C ILE A 13 22.60 9.70 -4.70
N ILE A 14 22.58 8.58 -3.97
CA ILE A 14 21.84 7.38 -4.37
C ILE A 14 20.34 7.67 -4.42
N PHE A 15 19.83 8.45 -3.46
CA PHE A 15 18.43 8.89 -3.47
C PHE A 15 18.09 9.79 -4.66
N MET A 16 19.01 10.67 -5.08
CA MET A 16 18.83 11.52 -6.27
C MET A 16 18.93 10.77 -7.60
N LEU A 17 19.75 9.74 -7.69
CA LEU A 17 19.93 8.96 -8.93
C LEU A 17 18.75 8.03 -9.25
N CYS A 18 17.92 7.69 -8.27
CA CYS A 18 16.69 6.90 -8.47
C CYS A 18 15.50 7.73 -8.98
N VAL A 19 15.65 9.05 -9.18
CA VAL A 19 14.54 10.01 -9.42
C VAL A 19 14.42 10.42 -10.90
N GLY A 20 15.08 9.74 -11.82
CA GLY A 20 14.90 9.97 -13.25
C GLY A 20 13.52 9.52 -13.74
N GLY A 21 12.52 10.41 -13.61
CA GLY A 21 11.13 10.10 -13.84
C GLY A 21 10.73 10.01 -15.31
N LEU A 22 10.29 8.84 -15.73
CA LEU A 22 9.43 8.65 -16.90
C LEU A 22 7.97 8.66 -16.43
N LYS A 23 7.11 9.39 -17.12
CA LYS A 23 5.68 9.44 -16.86
C LYS A 23 5.01 8.24 -17.53
N GLY A 24 4.63 7.22 -16.77
CA GLY A 24 3.97 6.03 -17.29
C GLY A 24 2.51 5.96 -16.87
N VAL A 25 1.65 5.54 -17.77
CA VAL A 25 0.23 5.27 -17.53
C VAL A 25 0.09 3.79 -17.11
N GLY A 26 -0.73 3.52 -16.09
CA GLY A 26 -1.11 2.15 -15.70
C GLY A 26 -0.49 1.64 -14.40
N SER A 27 0.75 2.01 -14.05
CA SER A 27 1.40 1.58 -12.80
C SER A 27 0.72 2.12 -11.51
N GLN A 28 -0.19 3.09 -11.66
CA GLN A 28 -1.01 3.65 -10.58
C GLN A 28 -1.87 2.59 -9.86
N PHE A 29 -2.15 1.46 -10.48
CA PHE A 29 -2.77 0.29 -9.86
C PHE A 29 -2.08 -0.11 -8.55
N LEU A 30 -0.76 0.06 -8.44
CA LEU A 30 -0.01 -0.24 -7.21
C LEU A 30 -0.44 0.63 -6.03
N ASN A 31 -0.92 1.84 -6.28
CA ASN A 31 -1.41 2.77 -5.27
C ASN A 31 -2.89 2.56 -4.90
N VAL A 32 -3.64 1.75 -5.65
CA VAL A 32 -5.02 1.40 -5.28
C VAL A 32 -4.99 0.47 -4.07
N PRO A 33 -5.68 0.77 -2.97
CA PRO A 33 -5.70 -0.10 -1.81
C PRO A 33 -6.33 -1.46 -2.11
N GLY A 34 -5.68 -2.53 -1.68
CA GLY A 34 -6.21 -3.88 -1.75
C GLY A 34 -6.53 -4.46 -0.36
N SER A 35 -6.43 -3.66 0.71
CA SER A 35 -6.75 -4.07 2.08
C SER A 35 -7.18 -2.87 2.92
N VAL A 36 -7.81 -3.13 4.06
CA VAL A 36 -8.22 -2.09 5.01
C VAL A 36 -7.00 -1.35 5.59
N ASN A 37 -5.89 -2.05 5.80
CA ASN A 37 -4.67 -1.38 6.27
C ASN A 37 -4.08 -0.43 5.22
N GLU A 38 -4.18 -0.75 3.93
CA GLU A 38 -3.74 0.16 2.87
C GLU A 38 -4.61 1.42 2.78
N ILE A 39 -5.90 1.32 3.08
CA ILE A 39 -6.78 2.50 3.22
C ILE A 39 -6.33 3.40 4.38
N LYS A 40 -5.96 2.81 5.52
CA LYS A 40 -5.59 3.56 6.73
C LYS A 40 -4.24 4.28 6.59
N TYR A 41 -3.24 3.57 6.09
CA TYR A 41 -1.83 3.97 6.16
C TYR A 41 -1.20 4.29 4.81
N GLY A 42 -1.96 4.10 3.70
CA GLY A 42 -1.44 4.16 2.35
C GLY A 42 -0.69 2.89 1.94
N THR A 43 -0.43 2.74 0.65
CA THR A 43 0.24 1.55 0.05
C THR A 43 1.76 1.59 0.15
N GLN A 44 2.34 2.69 0.62
CA GLN A 44 3.78 2.96 0.56
C GLN A 44 4.58 2.33 1.70
N ASN A 45 3.91 1.85 2.76
CA ASN A 45 4.58 1.28 3.92
C ASN A 45 4.51 -0.26 3.90
N ALA A 46 5.65 -0.93 3.73
CA ALA A 46 5.72 -2.40 3.71
C ALA A 46 5.28 -3.05 5.04
N LEU A 47 5.45 -2.37 6.16
CA LEU A 47 5.10 -2.90 7.49
C LEU A 47 3.60 -3.13 7.68
N ILE A 48 2.73 -2.42 6.94
CA ILE A 48 1.27 -2.59 7.06
C ILE A 48 0.76 -3.97 6.64
N TYR A 49 1.55 -4.70 5.84
CA TYR A 49 1.22 -6.06 5.41
C TYR A 49 1.52 -7.10 6.48
N PHE A 50 2.29 -6.72 7.53
CA PHE A 50 2.69 -7.58 8.63
C PHE A 50 2.04 -7.08 9.93
N PRO A 51 0.94 -7.67 10.38
CA PRO A 51 0.22 -7.18 11.56
C PRO A 51 1.06 -7.30 12.84
N GLU A 52 1.28 -6.19 13.52
CA GLU A 52 2.13 -6.06 14.73
C GLU A 52 1.76 -7.06 15.85
N ASN A 53 0.48 -7.30 16.06
CA ASN A 53 -0.01 -8.14 17.17
C ASN A 53 -0.03 -9.64 16.85
N ARG A 54 0.58 -10.09 15.77
CA ARG A 54 0.47 -11.46 15.26
C ARG A 54 1.81 -12.13 15.01
N MET A 55 2.91 -11.54 15.47
CA MET A 55 4.19 -12.22 15.45
C MET A 55 4.06 -13.57 16.19
N GLY A 56 4.30 -14.67 15.48
CA GLY A 56 4.19 -16.02 16.01
C GLY A 56 2.93 -16.79 15.60
N ARG A 57 2.01 -16.20 14.83
CA ARG A 57 0.84 -16.92 14.27
C ARG A 57 0.78 -16.78 12.76
N SER A 58 0.35 -17.83 12.10
CA SER A 58 0.03 -17.78 10.68
C SER A 58 -1.33 -17.13 10.48
N SER A 59 -1.53 -16.46 9.33
CA SER A 59 -2.81 -15.85 8.97
C SER A 59 -3.05 -15.94 7.48
N LEU A 60 -4.32 -16.08 7.11
CA LEU A 60 -4.82 -15.97 5.75
C LEU A 60 -5.73 -14.74 5.70
N SER A 61 -5.53 -13.86 4.73
CA SER A 61 -6.38 -12.71 4.47
C SER A 61 -7.00 -12.78 3.08
N VAL A 62 -8.25 -12.37 2.97
CA VAL A 62 -8.97 -12.18 1.70
C VAL A 62 -9.69 -10.86 1.79
N SER A 63 -9.54 -10.02 0.78
CA SER A 63 -10.22 -8.73 0.72
C SER A 63 -10.78 -8.46 -0.67
N HIS A 64 -11.86 -7.70 -0.71
CA HIS A 64 -12.47 -7.16 -1.90
C HIS A 64 -12.64 -5.65 -1.72
N ASN A 65 -12.22 -4.88 -2.72
CA ASN A 65 -12.34 -3.43 -2.76
C ASN A 65 -13.11 -3.00 -4.00
N ASP A 66 -14.23 -2.33 -3.80
CA ASP A 66 -14.91 -1.56 -4.82
C ASP A 66 -14.30 -0.16 -4.86
N TRP A 67 -13.45 0.08 -5.85
CA TRP A 67 -12.79 1.36 -6.05
C TRP A 67 -13.63 2.29 -6.92
N TYR A 68 -13.20 3.52 -7.11
CA TYR A 68 -13.90 4.49 -7.92
C TYR A 68 -14.03 4.03 -9.39
N GLY A 69 -15.18 4.36 -10.04
CA GLY A 69 -15.38 4.18 -11.48
C GLY A 69 -15.42 2.72 -11.93
N ASP A 70 -16.08 1.86 -11.17
CA ASP A 70 -16.24 0.42 -11.45
C ASP A 70 -14.92 -0.39 -11.47
N PHE A 71 -13.86 0.18 -10.92
CA PHE A 71 -12.61 -0.53 -10.72
C PHE A 71 -12.70 -1.39 -9.46
N SER A 72 -12.53 -2.69 -9.58
CA SER A 72 -12.53 -3.60 -8.45
C SER A 72 -11.14 -4.20 -8.18
N VAL A 73 -10.85 -4.49 -6.90
CA VAL A 73 -9.60 -5.13 -6.48
C VAL A 73 -9.90 -6.30 -5.56
N ILE A 74 -9.30 -7.45 -5.84
CA ILE A 74 -9.27 -8.61 -4.94
C ILE A 74 -7.83 -8.79 -4.46
N SER A 75 -7.67 -9.08 -3.17
CA SER A 75 -6.36 -9.40 -2.61
C SER A 75 -6.45 -10.62 -1.70
N VAL A 76 -5.46 -11.51 -1.82
CA VAL A 76 -5.29 -12.69 -0.98
C VAL A 76 -3.88 -12.67 -0.41
N GLY A 77 -3.72 -12.90 0.89
CA GLY A 77 -2.44 -12.88 1.56
C GLY A 77 -2.29 -14.01 2.57
N ILE A 78 -1.09 -14.56 2.67
CA ILE A 78 -0.71 -15.51 3.70
C ILE A 78 0.52 -14.95 4.40
N ALA A 79 0.46 -14.82 5.72
CA ALA A 79 1.61 -14.48 6.55
C ALA A 79 1.87 -15.62 7.53
N SER A 80 3.14 -15.95 7.76
CA SER A 80 3.54 -17.04 8.65
C SER A 80 4.88 -16.75 9.32
N PRO A 81 5.06 -17.16 10.59
CA PRO A 81 6.36 -17.10 11.25
C PRO A 81 7.38 -17.99 10.52
N ILE A 82 8.52 -17.42 10.13
CA ILE A 82 9.65 -18.14 9.54
C ILE A 82 10.95 -17.45 9.98
N PHE A 83 12.00 -18.26 10.24
CA PHE A 83 13.38 -17.79 10.52
C PHE A 83 13.50 -16.68 11.59
N GLY A 84 12.64 -16.71 12.63
CA GLY A 84 12.65 -15.70 13.68
C GLY A 84 12.02 -14.34 13.29
N GLY A 85 11.40 -14.26 12.12
CA GLY A 85 10.61 -13.16 11.63
C GLY A 85 9.24 -13.60 11.13
N GLN A 86 8.66 -12.85 10.21
CA GLN A 86 7.39 -13.19 9.57
C GLN A 86 7.54 -13.10 8.05
N GLY A 87 7.24 -14.19 7.35
CA GLY A 87 7.13 -14.23 5.90
C GLY A 87 5.74 -13.85 5.44
N LEU A 88 5.64 -13.29 4.24
CA LEU A 88 4.41 -12.91 3.55
C LEU A 88 4.44 -13.38 2.11
N LEU A 89 3.34 -13.94 1.64
CA LEU A 89 3.02 -14.07 0.22
C LEU A 89 1.67 -13.38 -0.01
N ARG A 90 1.60 -12.50 -1.00
CA ARG A 90 0.38 -11.76 -1.34
C ARG A 90 0.16 -11.76 -2.84
N PHE A 91 -1.10 -11.86 -3.20
CA PHE A 91 -1.63 -11.73 -4.55
C PHE A 91 -2.65 -10.60 -4.54
N LYS A 92 -2.57 -9.68 -5.50
CA LYS A 92 -3.52 -8.58 -5.70
C LYS A 92 -3.85 -8.49 -7.18
N TYR A 93 -5.11 -8.53 -7.50
CA TYR A 93 -5.65 -8.37 -8.84
C TYR A 93 -6.68 -7.26 -8.83
N GLY A 94 -6.64 -6.38 -9.80
CA GLY A 94 -7.65 -5.33 -9.93
C GLY A 94 -7.77 -4.85 -11.36
N GLY A 95 -8.98 -4.46 -11.75
CA GLY A 95 -9.21 -4.05 -13.12
C GLY A 95 -10.62 -3.56 -13.39
N PHE A 96 -10.80 -3.16 -14.63
CA PHE A 96 -12.08 -2.85 -15.25
C PHE A 96 -12.51 -4.01 -16.14
N GLU A 97 -13.78 -4.37 -16.06
CA GLU A 97 -14.40 -5.31 -16.94
C GLU A 97 -15.35 -4.57 -17.90
N ASN A 98 -15.55 -5.15 -19.09
CA ASN A 98 -16.53 -4.66 -20.08
C ASN A 98 -16.31 -3.19 -20.53
N LEU A 99 -15.05 -2.77 -20.69
CA LEU A 99 -14.75 -1.48 -21.31
C LEU A 99 -15.17 -1.53 -22.78
N GLU A 100 -15.94 -0.53 -23.22
CA GLU A 100 -16.42 -0.45 -24.59
C GLU A 100 -15.32 0.01 -25.54
N LEU A 101 -15.07 -0.75 -26.59
CA LEU A 101 -14.28 -0.32 -27.73
C LEU A 101 -15.21 0.36 -28.73
N ARG A 102 -15.01 1.66 -28.94
CA ARG A 102 -15.79 2.45 -29.89
C ARG A 102 -14.88 2.98 -30.99
N ASP A 103 -15.42 3.12 -32.21
CA ASP A 103 -14.72 3.76 -33.32
C ASP A 103 -14.84 5.30 -33.23
N GLU A 104 -14.08 6.00 -34.07
CA GLU A 104 -14.17 7.46 -34.24
C GLU A 104 -15.54 7.90 -34.80
N VAL A 105 -16.25 6.98 -35.47
CA VAL A 105 -17.60 7.23 -35.98
C VAL A 105 -18.62 6.96 -34.87
N PRO A 106 -19.47 7.94 -34.50
CA PRO A 106 -20.50 7.74 -33.50
C PRO A 106 -21.44 6.60 -33.87
N SER A 107 -21.55 5.59 -33.04
CA SER A 107 -22.41 4.43 -33.15
C SER A 107 -23.10 4.17 -31.81
N ASP A 108 -24.37 3.77 -31.85
CA ASP A 108 -25.11 3.42 -30.64
C ASP A 108 -24.56 2.14 -30.00
N ASP A 109 -24.06 1.21 -30.81
CA ASP A 109 -23.49 -0.05 -30.35
C ASP A 109 -21.95 0.01 -30.34
N PRO A 110 -21.28 -0.53 -29.29
CA PRO A 110 -19.82 -0.64 -29.23
C PRO A 110 -19.33 -1.71 -30.23
N LEU A 111 -18.14 -1.53 -30.80
CA LEU A 111 -17.51 -2.49 -31.70
C LEU A 111 -17.22 -3.82 -31.00
N SER A 112 -16.78 -3.75 -29.76
CA SER A 112 -16.46 -4.90 -28.89
C SER A 112 -16.29 -4.45 -27.46
N PHE A 113 -16.08 -5.41 -26.55
CA PHE A 113 -15.71 -5.15 -25.16
C PHE A 113 -14.30 -5.67 -24.89
N TYR A 114 -13.57 -4.99 -24.03
CA TYR A 114 -12.25 -5.41 -23.57
C TYR A 114 -12.09 -5.20 -22.06
N SER A 115 -11.05 -5.76 -21.47
CA SER A 115 -10.68 -5.57 -20.07
C SER A 115 -9.34 -4.89 -19.93
N ALA A 116 -9.16 -4.16 -18.84
CA ALA A 116 -7.89 -3.62 -18.39
C ALA A 116 -7.65 -4.05 -16.94
N PHE A 117 -6.51 -4.68 -16.66
CA PHE A 117 -6.22 -5.16 -15.32
C PHE A 117 -4.75 -5.01 -14.93
N GLY A 118 -4.51 -4.99 -13.63
CA GLY A 118 -3.21 -5.11 -12.99
C GLY A 118 -3.16 -6.35 -12.09
N LEU A 119 -2.03 -7.01 -12.09
CA LEU A 119 -1.69 -8.13 -11.23
C LEU A 119 -0.42 -7.78 -10.46
N ASP A 120 -0.42 -8.01 -9.14
CA ASP A 120 0.73 -7.83 -8.25
C ASP A 120 0.88 -9.09 -7.39
N VAL A 121 2.01 -9.77 -7.53
CA VAL A 121 2.39 -10.91 -6.68
C VAL A 121 3.59 -10.48 -5.85
N ALA A 122 3.41 -10.42 -4.53
CA ALA A 122 4.41 -9.95 -3.60
C ALA A 122 4.86 -11.04 -2.65
N GLY A 123 6.17 -11.22 -2.52
CA GLY A 123 6.82 -11.98 -1.46
C GLY A 123 7.55 -11.03 -0.52
N GLY A 124 7.45 -11.24 0.79
CA GLY A 124 8.08 -10.35 1.76
C GLY A 124 8.53 -11.03 3.04
N PHE A 125 9.35 -10.31 3.76
CA PHE A 125 9.86 -10.73 5.06
C PHE A 125 10.00 -9.54 6.00
N GLN A 126 9.49 -9.72 7.22
CA GLN A 126 9.63 -8.79 8.33
C GLN A 126 10.51 -9.40 9.40
N PHE A 127 11.44 -8.62 9.93
CA PHE A 127 12.32 -9.01 11.02
C PHE A 127 12.62 -7.82 11.93
N GLN A 128 13.13 -8.12 13.11
CA GLN A 128 13.60 -7.11 14.06
C GLN A 128 15.12 -7.19 14.21
N PHE A 129 15.78 -6.06 14.07
CA PHE A 129 17.22 -5.93 14.27
C PHE A 129 17.52 -4.72 15.15
N ASN A 130 18.14 -4.95 16.31
CA ASN A 130 18.50 -3.89 17.28
C ASN A 130 17.35 -2.90 17.52
N ASP A 131 16.18 -3.38 17.90
CA ASP A 131 14.94 -2.61 18.14
C ASP A 131 14.32 -1.95 16.89
N ILE A 132 14.93 -2.09 15.73
CA ILE A 132 14.37 -1.61 14.47
C ILE A 132 13.56 -2.74 13.84
N GLN A 133 12.27 -2.52 13.66
CA GLN A 133 11.40 -3.38 12.87
C GLN A 133 11.61 -3.05 11.40
N THR A 134 11.97 -4.04 10.61
CA THR A 134 12.26 -3.88 9.18
C THR A 134 11.39 -4.83 8.38
N ALA A 135 10.83 -4.35 7.28
CA ALA A 135 10.10 -5.15 6.30
C ALA A 135 10.64 -4.91 4.91
N VAL A 136 10.79 -5.98 4.14
CA VAL A 136 11.18 -5.95 2.73
C VAL A 136 10.15 -6.73 1.93
N LEU A 137 9.70 -6.18 0.79
CA LEU A 137 8.83 -6.81 -0.17
C LEU A 137 9.45 -6.78 -1.54
N LEU A 138 9.38 -7.89 -2.25
CA LEU A 138 9.64 -7.99 -3.69
C LEU A 138 8.32 -8.29 -4.38
N ARG A 139 8.06 -7.61 -5.49
CA ARG A 139 6.80 -7.69 -6.23
C ARG A 139 7.07 -7.97 -7.69
N MET A 140 6.31 -8.87 -8.26
CA MET A 140 6.16 -9.03 -9.69
C MET A 140 4.85 -8.36 -10.08
N VAL A 141 4.93 -7.39 -11.00
CA VAL A 141 3.81 -6.57 -11.45
C VAL A 141 3.54 -6.89 -12.91
N GLN A 142 2.28 -7.08 -13.27
CA GLN A 142 1.83 -7.21 -14.63
C GLN A 142 0.65 -6.28 -14.87
N LEU A 143 0.70 -5.51 -15.95
CA LEU A 143 -0.38 -4.64 -16.41
C LEU A 143 -0.83 -5.13 -17.78
N ARG A 144 -2.13 -5.14 -18.03
CA ARG A 144 -2.70 -5.47 -19.33
C ARG A 144 -3.84 -4.51 -19.65
N ILE A 145 -3.82 -3.99 -20.88
CA ILE A 145 -4.91 -3.20 -21.44
C ILE A 145 -5.16 -3.76 -22.84
N HIS A 146 -6.34 -4.31 -23.04
CA HIS A 146 -6.72 -4.96 -24.29
C HIS A 146 -5.72 -6.07 -24.68
N THR A 147 -4.99 -5.92 -25.78
CA THR A 147 -4.01 -6.90 -26.31
C THR A 147 -2.58 -6.65 -25.83
N HIS A 148 -2.31 -5.49 -25.25
CA HIS A 148 -0.97 -5.10 -24.81
C HIS A 148 -0.74 -5.38 -23.33
N SER A 149 0.46 -5.82 -22.99
CA SER A 149 0.86 -6.06 -21.60
C SER A 149 2.26 -5.56 -21.33
N SER A 150 2.51 -5.15 -20.09
CA SER A 150 3.82 -4.83 -19.55
C SER A 150 4.00 -5.57 -18.24
N SER A 151 5.19 -6.05 -17.97
CA SER A 151 5.53 -6.74 -16.73
C SER A 151 6.77 -6.10 -16.11
N GLY A 152 6.94 -6.25 -14.81
CA GLY A 152 8.10 -5.68 -14.15
C GLY A 152 8.31 -6.21 -12.74
N LEU A 153 9.41 -5.74 -12.14
CA LEU A 153 9.76 -6.05 -10.75
C LEU A 153 9.81 -4.77 -9.94
N SER A 154 9.26 -4.83 -8.76
CA SER A 154 9.20 -3.71 -7.82
C SER A 154 9.61 -4.16 -6.43
N GLY A 155 10.20 -3.26 -5.64
CA GLY A 155 10.58 -3.50 -4.26
C GLY A 155 10.03 -2.44 -3.33
N ASN A 156 9.81 -2.85 -2.07
CA ASN A 156 9.50 -1.93 -0.96
C ASN A 156 10.41 -2.29 0.21
N ILE A 157 10.88 -1.27 0.91
CA ILE A 157 11.57 -1.42 2.20
C ILE A 157 10.97 -0.42 3.19
N SER A 158 10.72 -0.87 4.41
CA SER A 158 10.24 -0.01 5.49
C SER A 158 10.94 -0.35 6.79
N MET A 159 11.21 0.67 7.58
CA MET A 159 11.86 0.58 8.88
C MET A 159 11.06 1.39 9.89
N LEU A 160 10.91 0.86 11.10
CA LEU A 160 10.25 1.54 12.22
C LEU A 160 11.09 1.37 13.47
N LYS A 161 11.49 2.48 14.08
CA LYS A 161 12.33 2.51 15.27
C LYS A 161 11.58 3.14 16.44
N PRO A 162 11.45 2.46 17.59
CA PRO A 162 11.00 3.09 18.82
C PRO A 162 12.04 4.10 19.31
N ILE A 163 11.60 5.31 19.60
CA ILE A 163 12.42 6.36 20.25
C ILE A 163 12.29 6.23 21.77
N ASN A 164 11.09 5.95 22.23
CA ASN A 164 10.76 5.64 23.60
C ASN A 164 9.52 4.74 23.66
N ARG A 165 8.90 4.59 24.83
CA ARG A 165 7.74 3.72 25.05
C ARG A 165 6.53 4.11 24.17
N ASP A 166 6.36 5.40 23.89
CA ASP A 166 5.16 5.97 23.28
C ASP A 166 5.38 6.47 21.86
N TRP A 167 6.61 6.75 21.47
CA TRP A 167 6.97 7.32 20.18
C TRP A 167 7.80 6.39 19.33
N LYS A 168 7.41 6.26 18.07
CA LYS A 168 8.18 5.58 17.02
C LYS A 168 8.38 6.53 15.83
N ILE A 169 9.50 6.39 15.15
CA ILE A 169 9.75 7.02 13.85
C ILE A 169 10.03 5.95 12.81
N GLY A 170 9.56 6.18 11.59
CA GLY A 170 9.69 5.24 10.49
C GLY A 170 10.12 5.91 9.21
N PHE A 171 10.66 5.10 8.32
CA PHE A 171 11.00 5.43 6.95
C PHE A 171 10.51 4.33 6.04
N SER A 172 10.01 4.68 4.86
CA SER A 172 9.71 3.71 3.81
C SER A 172 10.13 4.23 2.43
N LEU A 173 10.62 3.31 1.61
CA LEU A 173 10.84 3.48 0.18
C LEU A 173 10.02 2.41 -0.53
N ALA A 174 9.11 2.82 -1.40
CA ALA A 174 8.19 1.91 -2.05
C ALA A 174 8.26 1.99 -3.58
N HIS A 175 7.91 0.87 -4.21
CA HIS A 175 7.77 0.72 -5.66
C HIS A 175 9.04 1.05 -6.47
N PHE A 176 10.24 0.88 -5.88
CA PHE A 176 11.48 1.01 -6.65
C PHE A 176 11.70 -0.24 -7.51
N GLY A 177 12.09 -0.04 -8.76
CA GLY A 177 12.27 -1.14 -9.70
C GLY A 177 12.12 -0.69 -11.15
N PHE A 178 11.65 -1.59 -12.00
CA PHE A 178 11.48 -1.36 -13.42
C PHE A 178 10.27 -2.11 -13.98
N MET A 179 9.78 -1.63 -15.12
CA MET A 179 8.73 -2.27 -15.94
C MET A 179 9.27 -2.43 -17.35
N ASP A 180 8.83 -3.48 -18.05
CA ASP A 180 9.07 -3.63 -19.48
C ASP A 180 8.25 -2.60 -20.27
N SER A 181 8.66 -2.32 -21.49
CA SER A 181 7.97 -1.38 -22.36
C SER A 181 6.53 -1.83 -22.65
N TYR A 182 5.62 -0.87 -22.59
CA TYR A 182 4.24 -1.00 -23.03
C TYR A 182 4.10 -0.28 -24.38
N ILE A 183 3.96 -1.04 -25.48
CA ILE A 183 4.03 -0.54 -26.85
C ILE A 183 5.40 0.09 -27.16
N ASN A 184 5.57 1.39 -26.92
CA ASN A 184 6.82 2.15 -27.16
C ASN A 184 7.27 2.96 -25.92
N GLU A 185 6.59 2.84 -24.79
CA GLU A 185 6.89 3.57 -23.56
C GLU A 185 7.06 2.61 -22.38
N GLU A 186 7.99 2.90 -21.50
CA GLU A 186 8.16 2.17 -20.25
C GLU A 186 7.27 2.80 -19.18
N PRO A 187 6.27 2.06 -18.61
CA PRO A 187 5.48 2.58 -17.52
C PRO A 187 6.35 2.86 -16.30
N ALA A 188 6.38 4.09 -15.83
CA ALA A 188 7.12 4.43 -14.63
C ALA A 188 6.42 3.86 -13.40
N LEU A 189 7.17 3.17 -12.52
CA LEU A 189 6.67 2.79 -11.21
C LEU A 189 6.44 4.04 -10.33
N PRO A 190 5.42 4.05 -9.46
CA PRO A 190 5.15 5.17 -8.55
C PRO A 190 6.10 5.14 -7.35
N VAL A 191 7.40 5.25 -7.61
CA VAL A 191 8.43 5.26 -6.55
C VAL A 191 8.11 6.35 -5.55
N SER A 192 8.08 6.02 -4.27
CA SER A 192 7.82 6.98 -3.21
C SER A 192 8.71 6.78 -2.00
N GLY A 193 9.12 7.89 -1.39
CA GLY A 193 9.81 7.92 -0.11
C GLY A 193 8.94 8.59 0.94
N ASN A 194 8.80 7.98 2.14
CA ASN A 194 7.95 8.48 3.20
C ASN A 194 8.65 8.45 4.55
N LEU A 195 8.36 9.45 5.38
CA LEU A 195 8.69 9.49 6.80
C LEU A 195 7.41 9.34 7.61
N LEU A 196 7.49 8.59 8.71
CA LEU A 196 6.38 8.31 9.62
C LEU A 196 6.76 8.67 11.04
N VAL A 197 5.84 9.27 11.77
CA VAL A 197 5.90 9.44 13.22
C VAL A 197 4.64 8.82 13.80
N GLU A 198 4.79 7.98 14.80
CA GLU A 198 3.69 7.32 15.51
C GLU A 198 3.78 7.64 17.00
N HIS A 199 2.65 7.98 17.58
CA HIS A 199 2.48 8.18 19.02
C HIS A 199 1.40 7.24 19.54
N ARG A 200 1.70 6.46 20.56
CA ARG A 200 0.81 5.51 21.19
C ARG A 200 0.53 5.90 22.64
N THR A 201 -0.75 5.96 22.99
CA THR A 201 -1.21 6.17 24.37
C THR A 201 -2.06 4.98 24.80
N VAL A 202 -1.82 4.48 26.01
CA VAL A 202 -2.60 3.37 26.58
C VAL A 202 -3.25 3.87 27.86
N PHE A 203 -4.58 3.76 27.91
CA PHE A 203 -5.37 4.07 29.10
C PHE A 203 -6.32 2.91 29.40
N GLN A 204 -6.03 2.15 30.45
CA GLN A 204 -6.73 0.91 30.80
C GLN A 204 -6.76 -0.08 29.61
N GLU A 205 -7.94 -0.44 29.13
CA GLU A 205 -8.16 -1.34 28.00
C GLU A 205 -8.20 -0.62 26.64
N LEU A 206 -8.08 0.72 26.63
CA LEU A 206 -8.13 1.52 25.43
C LEU A 206 -6.71 1.89 25.02
N GLN A 207 -6.36 1.55 23.80
CA GLN A 207 -5.13 1.98 23.16
C GLN A 207 -5.47 2.95 22.04
N ASN A 208 -4.90 4.13 22.07
CA ASN A 208 -4.99 5.11 21.00
C ASN A 208 -3.64 5.22 20.30
N THR A 209 -3.63 5.14 18.98
CA THR A 209 -2.44 5.31 18.15
C THR A 209 -2.71 6.43 17.16
N PHE A 210 -1.92 7.48 17.27
CA PHE A 210 -1.91 8.58 16.31
C PHE A 210 -0.66 8.46 15.44
N SER A 211 -0.81 8.51 14.13
CA SER A 211 0.31 8.50 13.19
C SER A 211 0.20 9.64 12.19
N PHE A 212 1.35 10.20 11.87
CA PHE A 212 1.51 11.21 10.84
C PHE A 212 2.61 10.77 9.88
N SER A 213 2.36 10.87 8.59
CA SER A 213 3.39 10.59 7.57
C SER A 213 3.41 11.66 6.50
N GLY A 214 4.61 11.86 5.95
CA GLY A 214 4.82 12.74 4.81
C GLY A 214 5.77 12.12 3.82
N GLY A 215 5.45 12.20 2.54
CA GLY A 215 6.23 11.60 1.49
C GLY A 215 6.12 12.32 0.15
N PHE A 216 6.91 11.84 -0.80
CA PHE A 216 7.00 12.38 -2.14
C PHE A 216 7.04 11.26 -3.18
N ILE A 217 6.33 11.46 -4.30
CA ILE A 217 6.31 10.57 -5.47
C ILE A 217 6.89 11.35 -6.66
N PRO A 218 8.18 11.19 -6.96
CA PRO A 218 8.86 11.98 -7.99
C PRO A 218 8.23 11.82 -9.38
N SER A 219 7.85 10.60 -9.77
CA SER A 219 7.27 10.31 -11.09
C SER A 219 5.97 11.05 -11.37
N LEU A 220 5.27 11.50 -10.32
CA LEU A 220 4.02 12.24 -10.40
C LEU A 220 4.15 13.71 -10.02
N ASP A 221 5.35 14.16 -9.61
CA ASP A 221 5.56 15.47 -8.98
C ASP A 221 4.51 15.73 -7.88
N ASN A 222 4.30 14.73 -7.03
CA ASN A 222 3.24 14.73 -6.05
C ASN A 222 3.78 14.43 -4.65
N TYR A 223 3.24 15.14 -3.66
CA TYR A 223 3.47 14.85 -2.25
C TYR A 223 2.25 14.17 -1.63
N ILE A 224 2.49 13.38 -0.60
CA ILE A 224 1.44 12.75 0.22
C ILE A 224 1.68 13.11 1.67
N PHE A 225 0.69 13.71 2.30
CA PHE A 225 0.65 13.85 3.76
C PHE A 225 -0.52 13.01 4.28
N SER A 226 -0.28 12.25 5.34
CA SER A 226 -1.32 11.42 5.93
C SER A 226 -1.32 11.61 7.44
N ALA A 227 -2.51 11.71 7.99
CA ALA A 227 -2.74 11.67 9.43
C ALA A 227 -3.76 10.56 9.71
N ASN A 228 -3.48 9.70 10.66
CA ASN A 228 -4.37 8.61 11.05
C ASN A 228 -4.47 8.56 12.58
N ASN A 229 -5.68 8.32 13.06
CA ASN A 229 -5.97 8.02 14.46
C ASN A 229 -6.69 6.67 14.54
N ALA A 230 -6.14 5.73 15.30
CA ALA A 230 -6.72 4.41 15.51
C ALA A 230 -6.94 4.17 17.00
N VAL A 231 -8.13 3.71 17.35
CA VAL A 231 -8.54 3.37 18.72
C VAL A 231 -8.83 1.88 18.78
N LEU A 232 -8.06 1.16 19.57
CA LEU A 232 -8.28 -0.24 19.90
C LEU A 232 -8.88 -0.34 21.30
N TRP A 233 -10.08 -0.94 21.40
CA TRP A 233 -10.75 -1.27 22.63
C TRP A 233 -11.14 -2.74 22.62
N ARG A 234 -10.46 -3.55 23.45
CA ARG A 234 -10.62 -5.01 23.48
C ARG A 234 -10.46 -5.63 22.08
N HIS A 235 -11.58 -6.02 21.46
CA HIS A 235 -11.64 -6.68 20.15
C HIS A 235 -12.11 -5.75 19.02
N LEU A 236 -12.44 -4.50 19.35
CA LEU A 236 -12.90 -3.49 18.41
C LEU A 236 -11.76 -2.54 18.09
N ASN A 237 -11.47 -2.34 16.79
CA ASN A 237 -10.55 -1.31 16.31
C ASN A 237 -11.32 -0.37 15.40
N LEU A 238 -11.28 0.92 15.73
CA LEU A 238 -11.83 2.01 14.91
C LEU A 238 -10.69 2.88 14.43
N SER A 239 -10.73 3.32 13.18
CA SER A 239 -9.77 4.32 12.71
C SER A 239 -10.39 5.37 11.81
N LEU A 240 -9.79 6.55 11.83
CA LEU A 240 -10.07 7.66 10.94
C LEU A 240 -8.75 8.18 10.40
N ALA A 241 -8.65 8.36 9.08
CA ALA A 241 -7.46 8.90 8.46
C ALA A 241 -7.81 9.97 7.43
N SER A 242 -6.85 10.85 7.17
CA SER A 242 -6.89 11.84 6.11
C SER A 242 -5.61 11.74 5.30
N HIS A 243 -5.72 11.73 3.99
CA HIS A 243 -4.61 11.70 3.05
C HIS A 243 -4.73 12.91 2.12
N ILE A 244 -3.71 13.76 2.12
CA ILE A 244 -3.66 15.00 1.34
C ILE A 244 -2.55 14.84 0.32
N THR A 245 -2.90 14.98 -0.95
CA THR A 245 -1.96 15.04 -2.06
C THR A 245 -2.05 16.42 -2.73
N LYS A 246 -1.19 16.69 -3.70
CA LYS A 246 -1.21 17.94 -4.46
C LYS A 246 -2.58 18.24 -5.10
N ASN A 247 -3.29 17.20 -5.52
CA ASN A 247 -4.50 17.34 -6.35
C ASN A 247 -5.78 16.86 -5.69
N VAL A 248 -5.68 16.02 -4.65
CA VAL A 248 -6.84 15.33 -4.07
C VAL A 248 -6.66 15.18 -2.57
N THR A 249 -7.75 15.37 -1.84
CA THR A 249 -7.84 15.06 -0.42
C THR A 249 -8.80 13.88 -0.24
N HIS A 250 -8.35 12.86 0.49
CA HIS A 250 -9.17 11.72 0.85
C HIS A 250 -9.33 11.66 2.37
N VAL A 251 -10.54 11.31 2.80
CA VAL A 251 -10.83 10.95 4.19
C VAL A 251 -11.25 9.49 4.20
N SER A 252 -10.67 8.71 5.09
CA SER A 252 -10.98 7.29 5.22
C SER A 252 -11.34 6.92 6.64
N GLY A 253 -12.19 5.92 6.78
CA GLY A 253 -12.54 5.34 8.06
C GLY A 253 -12.53 3.82 7.99
N SER A 254 -12.35 3.18 9.14
CA SER A 254 -12.48 1.73 9.20
C SER A 254 -12.94 1.23 10.56
N ILE A 255 -13.56 0.07 10.52
CA ILE A 255 -13.97 -0.71 11.68
C ILE A 255 -13.47 -2.15 11.53
N SER A 256 -13.00 -2.73 12.62
CA SER A 256 -12.51 -4.11 12.65
C SER A 256 -12.91 -4.80 13.94
N PHE A 257 -13.39 -6.04 13.84
CA PHE A 257 -13.78 -6.89 14.94
C PHE A 257 -12.99 -8.19 14.92
N LEU A 258 -12.44 -8.57 16.08
CA LEU A 258 -11.80 -9.86 16.29
C LEU A 258 -12.75 -10.79 17.08
N ILE A 259 -13.14 -11.91 16.46
CA ILE A 259 -14.05 -12.91 17.03
C ILE A 259 -13.36 -14.27 16.94
N GLY A 260 -12.77 -14.74 18.05
CA GLY A 260 -12.01 -15.98 18.08
C GLY A 260 -10.80 -15.91 17.13
N MET A 261 -10.80 -16.76 16.11
CA MET A 261 -9.77 -16.80 15.08
C MET A 261 -10.06 -15.92 13.86
N TYR A 262 -11.24 -15.31 13.79
CA TYR A 262 -11.66 -14.51 12.66
C TYR A 262 -11.58 -13.02 12.99
N GLN A 263 -11.01 -12.24 12.08
CA GLN A 263 -11.09 -10.78 12.12
C GLN A 263 -11.79 -10.30 10.86
N VAL A 264 -12.91 -9.62 11.04
CA VAL A 264 -13.65 -8.95 9.96
C VAL A 264 -13.31 -7.47 10.01
N GLN A 265 -12.97 -6.90 8.87
CA GLN A 265 -12.65 -5.50 8.73
C GLN A 265 -13.46 -4.89 7.59
N TYR A 266 -13.91 -3.68 7.80
CA TYR A 266 -14.53 -2.85 6.78
C TYR A 266 -13.85 -1.49 6.78
N GLY A 267 -13.52 -1.00 5.60
CA GLY A 267 -12.94 0.32 5.40
C GLY A 267 -13.65 1.06 4.27
N PHE A 268 -13.68 2.37 4.35
CA PHE A 268 -14.17 3.23 3.29
C PHE A 268 -13.24 4.42 3.08
N GLN A 269 -13.27 4.96 1.88
CA GLN A 269 -12.53 6.17 1.51
C GLN A 269 -13.42 7.10 0.70
N LEU A 270 -13.44 8.36 1.10
CA LEU A 270 -14.15 9.45 0.47
C LEU A 270 -13.13 10.37 -0.20
N GLY A 271 -13.28 10.64 -1.48
CA GLY A 271 -12.51 11.66 -2.20
C GLY A 271 -13.31 12.95 -2.37
N ASP A 272 -12.63 14.06 -2.62
CA ASP A 272 -13.23 15.38 -2.83
C ASP A 272 -13.85 15.58 -4.23
N ASN A 273 -13.56 14.70 -5.18
CA ASN A 273 -13.86 14.89 -6.60
C ASN A 273 -15.19 14.24 -7.09
N GLN A 274 -16.15 14.00 -6.21
CA GLN A 274 -17.45 13.38 -6.54
C GLN A 274 -17.34 11.99 -7.21
N LEU A 275 -16.22 11.31 -7.04
CA LEU A 275 -15.95 9.99 -7.62
C LEU A 275 -16.71 8.85 -6.92
N GLY A 276 -17.46 9.17 -5.85
CA GLY A 276 -18.16 8.17 -5.04
C GLY A 276 -17.37 7.76 -3.80
N ILE A 277 -17.70 6.57 -3.29
CA ILE A 277 -17.09 6.00 -2.07
C ILE A 277 -16.41 4.70 -2.46
N SER A 278 -15.10 4.61 -2.20
CA SER A 278 -14.42 3.33 -2.26
C SER A 278 -14.65 2.55 -0.97
N GLN A 279 -14.83 1.23 -1.07
CA GLN A 279 -15.16 0.36 0.06
C GLN A 279 -14.34 -0.92 0.02
N VAL A 280 -13.75 -1.29 1.15
CA VAL A 280 -13.01 -2.55 1.31
C VAL A 280 -13.65 -3.40 2.38
N LEU A 281 -13.97 -4.63 2.05
CA LEU A 281 -14.29 -5.68 3.01
C LEU A 281 -13.13 -6.67 3.07
N GLU A 282 -12.65 -6.99 4.27
CA GLU A 282 -11.53 -7.89 4.49
C GLU A 282 -11.84 -8.90 5.60
N LEU A 283 -11.59 -10.17 5.32
CA LEU A 283 -11.61 -11.27 6.29
C LEU A 283 -10.18 -11.76 6.51
N ILE A 284 -9.78 -11.85 7.78
CA ILE A 284 -8.52 -12.44 8.17
C ILE A 284 -8.79 -13.62 9.10
N VAL A 285 -8.20 -14.76 8.78
CA VAL A 285 -8.28 -15.98 9.58
C VAL A 285 -6.92 -16.20 10.24
N LEU A 286 -6.91 -16.24 11.57
CA LEU A 286 -5.72 -16.58 12.36
C LEU A 286 -5.62 -18.10 12.46
N LEU A 287 -4.54 -18.64 11.93
CA LEU A 287 -4.28 -20.07 11.97
C LEU A 287 -3.54 -20.42 13.28
N PRO A 288 -3.76 -21.63 13.82
CA PRO A 288 -3.11 -22.09 15.05
C PRO A 288 -1.59 -22.19 14.95
#